data_92515f0be30c141316032a358ea2ddbd
#
_entry.id   92515f0be30c141316032a358ea2ddbd
#
_cell.length_a   1.000
_cell.length_b   1.000
_cell.length_c   1.000
_cell.angle_alpha   90.00
_cell.angle_beta   90.00
_cell.angle_gamma   90.00
#
_symmetry.space_group_name_H-M   'P 1'
#
loop_
_entity.id
_entity.type
_entity.pdbx_description
1 polymer ?
#
loop_
_entity_poly.entity_id
_entity_poly.type
_entity_poly.pdbx_seq_one_letter_code
_entity_poly.pdbx_strand_id
1 'polypeptide(L)'
;MCLFFLKNIIKVLGLEEKVYKPASVHNIISMAKNHLITASEYAEDRSAIERDRSIRMPAIHMIYKAYEERCRQANAMDFDDILLYTYTLFRDHKEVKEKYAQLFEYIFVDEYQDTNYAQVSIISQLAELHHRICVVGDDYQSIYSF
;
A
#
# COMPACT_ATOMS: atom_id res chain seq x y z
N MET A 1 -15.88 -4.49 3.55
CA MET A 1 -15.10 -5.69 3.93
C MET A 1 -13.93 -5.33 4.85
N CYS A 2 -13.03 -4.45 4.47
CA CYS A 2 -11.86 -4.06 5.25
C CYS A 2 -12.16 -3.61 6.68
N LEU A 3 -13.07 -2.65 6.86
CA LEU A 3 -13.44 -2.14 8.19
C LEU A 3 -14.05 -3.22 9.10
N PHE A 4 -14.78 -4.18 8.54
CA PHE A 4 -15.35 -5.30 9.30
C PHE A 4 -14.23 -6.21 9.82
N PHE A 5 -13.23 -6.53 9.00
CA PHE A 5 -12.08 -7.33 9.45
C PHE A 5 -11.31 -6.60 10.55
N LEU A 6 -11.02 -5.32 10.37
CA LEU A 6 -10.31 -4.52 11.37
C LEU A 6 -11.05 -4.44 12.70
N LYS A 7 -12.37 -4.22 12.68
CA LYS A 7 -13.18 -4.21 13.89
C LYS A 7 -13.09 -5.53 14.64
N ASN A 8 -13.17 -6.66 13.95
CA ASN A 8 -13.06 -7.97 14.56
C ASN A 8 -11.63 -8.22 15.12
N ILE A 9 -10.59 -7.82 14.40
CA ILE A 9 -9.20 -7.97 14.84
C ILE A 9 -8.95 -7.16 16.10
N ILE A 10 -9.37 -5.89 16.14
CA ILE A 10 -9.24 -5.00 17.30
C ILE A 10 -9.88 -5.65 18.53
N LYS A 11 -11.08 -6.21 18.35
CA LYS A 11 -11.81 -6.91 19.43
C LYS A 11 -11.08 -8.19 19.89
N VAL A 12 -10.59 -9.01 18.96
CA VAL A 12 -9.87 -10.26 19.27
C VAL A 12 -8.55 -9.98 19.99
N LEU A 13 -7.86 -8.90 19.63
CA LEU A 13 -6.64 -8.47 20.30
C LEU A 13 -6.88 -7.78 21.65
N GLY A 14 -8.14 -7.64 22.08
CA GLY A 14 -8.48 -6.99 23.35
C GLY A 14 -8.19 -5.49 23.39
N LEU A 15 -8.13 -4.84 22.23
CA LEU A 15 -7.83 -3.41 22.11
C LEU A 15 -9.10 -2.57 22.21
N GLU A 16 -8.98 -1.36 22.75
CA GLU A 16 -10.09 -0.44 22.90
C GLU A 16 -10.50 0.18 21.56
N GLU A 17 -11.72 -0.09 21.06
CA GLU A 17 -12.25 0.45 19.80
C GLU A 17 -12.31 1.99 19.80
N LYS A 18 -12.41 2.62 20.99
CA LYS A 18 -12.38 4.08 21.11
C LYS A 18 -11.00 4.67 20.76
N VAL A 19 -9.93 3.95 21.04
CA VAL A 19 -8.55 4.32 20.72
C VAL A 19 -8.22 3.88 19.29
N TYR A 20 -8.46 2.61 18.99
CA TYR A 20 -8.21 2.01 17.67
C TYR A 20 -9.46 2.04 16.81
N LYS A 21 -9.85 3.24 16.37
CA LYS A 21 -11.01 3.39 15.46
C LYS A 21 -10.70 2.66 14.13
N PRO A 22 -11.55 1.72 13.67
CA PRO A 22 -11.28 0.93 12.47
C PRO A 22 -10.93 1.77 11.23
N ALA A 23 -11.58 2.91 11.03
CA ALA A 23 -11.29 3.82 9.92
C ALA A 23 -9.90 4.47 10.04
N SER A 24 -9.50 4.90 11.25
CA SER A 24 -8.17 5.48 11.48
C SER A 24 -7.05 4.45 11.29
N VAL A 25 -7.27 3.23 11.81
CA VAL A 25 -6.34 2.11 11.62
C VAL A 25 -6.23 1.75 10.15
N HIS A 26 -7.35 1.68 9.43
CA HIS A 26 -7.37 1.44 7.99
C HIS A 26 -6.54 2.46 7.22
N ASN A 27 -6.71 3.75 7.52
CA ASN A 27 -5.96 4.82 6.87
C ASN A 27 -4.44 4.67 7.09
N ILE A 28 -4.00 4.32 8.30
CA ILE A 28 -2.57 4.11 8.61
C ILE A 28 -2.03 2.92 7.80
N ILE A 29 -2.76 1.81 7.74
CA ILE A 29 -2.36 0.63 6.96
C ILE A 29 -2.35 0.95 5.47
N SER A 30 -3.37 1.64 4.95
CA SER A 30 -3.46 2.08 3.56
C SER A 30 -2.27 2.98 3.19
N MET A 31 -1.93 3.95 4.03
CA MET A 31 -0.75 4.79 3.83
C MET A 31 0.55 3.97 3.78
N ALA A 32 0.71 2.99 4.68
CA ALA A 32 1.88 2.12 4.67
C ALA A 32 1.98 1.33 3.35
N LYS A 33 0.87 0.72 2.90
CA LYS A 33 0.80 -0.01 1.63
C LYS A 33 1.09 0.89 0.43
N ASN A 34 0.55 2.10 0.41
CA ASN A 34 0.82 3.09 -0.64
C ASN A 34 2.28 3.58 -0.67
N HIS A 35 2.99 3.47 0.45
CA HIS A 35 4.44 3.65 0.53
C HIS A 35 5.23 2.35 0.34
N LEU A 36 4.58 1.28 -0.12
CA LEU A 36 5.19 -0.03 -0.41
C LEU A 36 5.79 -0.72 0.81
N ILE A 37 5.25 -0.45 1.99
CA ILE A 37 5.69 -1.04 3.26
C ILE A 37 4.77 -2.22 3.60
N THR A 38 5.31 -3.42 3.58
CA THR A 38 4.60 -4.65 4.00
C THR A 38 4.39 -4.68 5.52
N ALA A 39 3.49 -5.56 5.99
CA ALA A 39 3.24 -5.70 7.44
C ALA A 39 4.50 -6.14 8.20
N SER A 40 5.39 -6.93 7.58
CA SER A 40 6.66 -7.34 8.18
C SER A 40 7.64 -6.17 8.28
N GLU A 41 7.83 -5.41 7.21
CA GLU A 41 8.69 -4.23 7.18
C GLU A 41 8.20 -3.15 8.17
N TYR A 42 6.87 -2.95 8.25
CA TYR A 42 6.27 -2.02 9.20
C TYR A 42 6.57 -2.40 10.65
N ALA A 43 6.55 -3.69 10.99
CA ALA A 43 6.84 -4.17 12.33
C ALA A 43 8.32 -4.00 12.73
N GLU A 44 9.22 -3.88 11.77
CA GLU A 44 10.66 -3.66 11.97
C GLU A 44 11.04 -2.17 11.91
N ASP A 45 10.16 -1.31 11.39
CA ASP A 45 10.40 0.13 11.29
C ASP A 45 10.24 0.83 12.65
N ARG A 46 11.37 1.17 13.25
CA ARG A 46 11.41 1.88 14.55
C ARG A 46 10.69 3.24 14.48
N SER A 47 10.81 3.96 13.38
CA SER A 47 10.19 5.28 13.23
C SER A 47 8.66 5.18 13.16
N ALA A 48 8.13 4.17 12.46
CA ALA A 48 6.70 3.87 12.44
C ALA A 48 6.19 3.51 13.85
N ILE A 49 6.90 2.64 14.56
CA ILE A 49 6.53 2.23 15.93
C ILE A 49 6.54 3.42 16.90
N GLU A 50 7.54 4.31 16.81
CA GLU A 50 7.62 5.51 17.67
C GLU A 50 6.49 6.49 17.34
N ARG A 51 6.17 6.69 16.07
CA ARG A 51 5.04 7.49 15.65
C ARG A 51 3.72 6.92 16.20
N ASP A 52 3.51 5.60 16.09
CA ASP A 52 2.31 4.94 16.59
C ASP A 52 2.17 5.07 18.11
N ARG A 53 3.28 5.02 18.85
CA ARG A 53 3.29 5.31 20.29
C ARG A 53 2.91 6.76 20.59
N SER A 54 3.40 7.71 19.80
CA SER A 54 3.10 9.14 20.00
C SER A 54 1.62 9.45 19.84
N ILE A 55 0.93 8.75 18.93
CA ILE A 55 -0.52 8.86 18.73
C ILE A 55 -1.35 7.90 19.61
N ARG A 56 -0.71 7.26 20.59
CA ARG A 56 -1.30 6.31 21.54
C ARG A 56 -1.90 5.05 20.91
N MET A 57 -1.37 4.63 19.77
CA MET A 57 -1.79 3.41 19.08
C MET A 57 -0.63 2.44 18.83
N PRO A 58 0.14 2.00 19.85
CA PRO A 58 1.36 1.21 19.67
C PRO A 58 1.14 -0.18 19.04
N ALA A 59 -0.10 -0.66 18.97
CA ALA A 59 -0.43 -1.99 18.45
C ALA A 59 -0.73 -2.02 16.93
N ILE A 60 -0.53 -0.92 16.19
CA ILE A 60 -0.81 -0.86 14.75
C ILE A 60 -0.09 -1.98 13.99
N HIS A 61 1.19 -2.23 14.25
CA HIS A 61 1.96 -3.29 13.60
C HIS A 61 1.35 -4.69 13.81
N MET A 62 0.78 -4.96 15.00
CA MET A 62 0.09 -6.22 15.28
C MET A 62 -1.22 -6.32 14.52
N ILE A 63 -1.97 -5.22 14.46
CA ILE A 63 -3.24 -5.16 13.73
C ILE A 63 -2.98 -5.32 12.23
N TYR A 64 -1.95 -4.68 11.69
CA TYR A 64 -1.61 -4.79 10.26
C TYR A 64 -1.27 -6.23 9.89
N LYS A 65 -0.42 -6.90 10.67
CA LYS A 65 -0.07 -8.31 10.45
C LYS A 65 -1.31 -9.22 10.52
N ALA A 66 -2.18 -9.02 11.52
CA ALA A 66 -3.40 -9.80 11.65
C ALA A 66 -4.41 -9.52 10.50
N TYR A 67 -4.43 -8.29 10.00
CA TYR A 67 -5.25 -7.90 8.85
C TYR A 67 -4.79 -8.59 7.56
N GLU A 68 -3.50 -8.56 7.26
CA GLU A 68 -2.90 -9.26 6.12
C GLU A 68 -3.21 -10.76 6.16
N GLU A 69 -3.00 -11.39 7.32
CA GLU A 69 -3.31 -12.81 7.52
C GLU A 69 -4.81 -13.10 7.33
N ARG A 70 -5.69 -12.23 7.82
CA ARG A 70 -7.13 -12.39 7.66
C ARG A 70 -7.58 -12.24 6.21
N CYS A 71 -7.01 -11.30 5.47
CA CYS A 71 -7.24 -11.15 4.03
C CYS A 71 -6.78 -12.40 3.28
N ARG A 72 -5.61 -12.93 3.59
CA ARG A 72 -5.09 -14.16 2.99
C ARG A 72 -5.99 -15.37 3.23
N GLN A 73 -6.45 -15.58 4.47
CA GLN A 73 -7.38 -16.66 4.82
C GLN A 73 -8.73 -16.55 4.10
N ALA A 74 -9.17 -15.33 3.82
CA ALA A 74 -10.39 -15.05 3.10
C ALA A 74 -10.24 -15.09 1.56
N ASN A 75 -9.02 -15.36 1.04
CA ASN A 75 -8.66 -15.20 -0.37
C ASN A 75 -9.11 -13.84 -0.94
N ALA A 76 -8.89 -12.78 -0.16
CA ALA A 76 -9.31 -11.43 -0.48
C ALA A 76 -8.12 -10.47 -0.46
N MET A 77 -8.20 -9.44 -1.30
CA MET A 77 -7.27 -8.31 -1.34
C MET A 77 -8.07 -7.01 -1.31
N ASP A 78 -7.53 -5.98 -0.69
CA ASP A 78 -8.02 -4.62 -0.91
C ASP A 78 -7.27 -3.97 -2.11
N PHE A 79 -7.66 -2.75 -2.49
CA PHE A 79 -7.03 -2.08 -3.63
C PHE A 79 -5.55 -1.75 -3.39
N ASP A 80 -5.18 -1.43 -2.14
CA ASP A 80 -3.80 -1.15 -1.78
C ASP A 80 -2.95 -2.43 -1.81
N ASP A 81 -3.52 -3.60 -1.46
CA ASP A 81 -2.86 -4.90 -1.62
C ASP A 81 -2.51 -5.20 -3.07
N ILE A 82 -3.40 -4.87 -4.01
CA ILE A 82 -3.15 -5.11 -5.44
C ILE A 82 -1.89 -4.34 -5.89
N LEU A 83 -1.76 -3.10 -5.47
CA LEU A 83 -0.59 -2.28 -5.80
C LEU A 83 0.67 -2.81 -5.10
N LEU A 84 0.61 -3.05 -3.79
CA LEU A 84 1.73 -3.53 -3.01
C LEU A 84 2.27 -4.87 -3.53
N TYR A 85 1.38 -5.83 -3.79
CA TYR A 85 1.78 -7.15 -4.27
C TYR A 85 2.24 -7.12 -5.73
N THR A 86 1.70 -6.25 -6.58
CA THR A 86 2.21 -6.05 -7.94
C THR A 86 3.64 -5.52 -7.91
N TYR A 87 3.89 -4.51 -7.08
CA TYR A 87 5.24 -3.97 -6.90
C TYR A 87 6.21 -5.05 -6.38
N THR A 88 5.82 -5.77 -5.34
CA THR A 88 6.64 -6.83 -4.72
C THR A 88 6.92 -7.96 -5.72
N LEU A 89 5.90 -8.36 -6.50
CA LEU A 89 6.04 -9.37 -7.56
C LEU A 89 7.10 -8.95 -8.59
N PHE A 90 7.06 -7.71 -9.05
CA PHE A 90 8.04 -7.21 -10.03
C PHE A 90 9.42 -7.02 -9.43
N ARG A 91 9.51 -6.64 -8.15
CA ARG A 91 10.78 -6.52 -7.42
C ARG A 91 11.47 -7.89 -7.25
N ASP A 92 10.72 -8.89 -6.83
CA ASP A 92 11.25 -10.18 -6.38
C ASP A 92 11.30 -11.22 -7.52
N HIS A 93 10.51 -11.04 -8.60
CA HIS A 93 10.40 -11.93 -9.75
C HIS A 93 10.72 -11.20 -11.06
N LYS A 94 12.02 -11.10 -11.34
CA LYS A 94 12.54 -10.35 -12.49
C LYS A 94 11.98 -10.87 -13.83
N GLU A 95 11.81 -12.17 -13.96
CA GLU A 95 11.23 -12.80 -15.15
C GLU A 95 9.78 -12.38 -15.41
N VAL A 96 9.01 -12.15 -14.36
CA VAL A 96 7.63 -11.65 -14.46
C VAL A 96 7.64 -10.18 -14.90
N LYS A 97 8.49 -9.35 -14.27
CA LYS A 97 8.66 -7.95 -14.65
C LYS A 97 9.05 -7.81 -16.12
N GLU A 98 10.07 -8.56 -16.56
CA GLU A 98 10.57 -8.52 -17.94
C GLU A 98 9.48 -8.94 -18.94
N LYS A 99 8.72 -9.99 -18.65
CA LYS A 99 7.59 -10.43 -19.48
C LYS A 99 6.59 -9.30 -19.72
N TYR A 100 6.16 -8.61 -18.67
CA TYR A 100 5.19 -7.52 -18.81
C TYR A 100 5.80 -6.26 -19.43
N ALA A 101 7.07 -5.94 -19.11
CA ALA A 101 7.77 -4.83 -19.73
C ALA A 101 7.95 -5.02 -21.24
N GLN A 102 8.16 -6.25 -21.71
CA GLN A 102 8.20 -6.57 -23.15
C GLN A 102 6.83 -6.53 -23.81
N LEU A 103 5.76 -6.83 -23.07
CA LEU A 103 4.40 -6.81 -23.59
C LEU A 103 3.92 -5.38 -23.87
N PHE A 104 4.32 -4.42 -23.05
CA PHE A 104 3.91 -3.02 -23.16
C PHE A 104 5.00 -2.20 -23.85
N GLU A 105 4.86 -1.98 -25.16
CA GLU A 105 5.83 -1.20 -25.94
C GLU A 105 5.86 0.28 -25.56
N TYR A 106 4.72 0.83 -25.13
CA TYR A 106 4.54 2.22 -24.70
C TYR A 106 3.65 2.27 -23.47
N ILE A 107 3.97 3.16 -22.56
CA ILE A 107 3.19 3.42 -21.35
C ILE A 107 2.73 4.87 -21.39
N PHE A 108 1.41 5.07 -21.31
CA PHE A 108 0.80 6.40 -21.21
C PHE A 108 0.13 6.52 -19.85
N VAL A 109 0.47 7.56 -19.10
CA VAL A 109 -0.11 7.86 -17.80
C VAL A 109 -0.84 9.17 -17.91
N ASP A 110 -2.16 9.11 -17.75
CA ASP A 110 -3.01 10.28 -17.67
C ASP A 110 -3.26 10.66 -16.20
N GLU A 111 -3.64 11.91 -15.96
CA GLU A 111 -3.90 12.44 -14.60
C GLU A 111 -2.73 12.15 -13.64
N TYR A 112 -1.49 12.35 -14.09
CA TYR A 112 -0.29 11.98 -13.34
C TYR A 112 -0.23 12.62 -11.94
N GLN A 113 -0.83 13.81 -11.76
CA GLN A 113 -0.92 14.48 -10.48
C GLN A 113 -1.68 13.69 -9.41
N ASP A 114 -2.58 12.78 -9.82
CA ASP A 114 -3.39 11.94 -8.92
C ASP A 114 -2.75 10.58 -8.60
N THR A 115 -1.57 10.32 -9.17
CA THR A 115 -0.86 9.06 -8.92
C THR A 115 -0.22 9.04 -7.54
N ASN A 116 -0.31 7.89 -6.86
CA ASN A 116 0.41 7.67 -5.60
C ASN A 116 1.80 7.03 -5.83
N TYR A 117 2.60 6.99 -4.77
CA TYR A 117 3.97 6.45 -4.82
C TYR A 117 4.03 5.00 -5.32
N ALA A 118 3.09 4.14 -4.91
CA ALA A 118 3.04 2.74 -5.35
C ALA A 118 2.79 2.62 -6.86
N GLN A 119 1.85 3.40 -7.40
CA GLN A 119 1.55 3.42 -8.83
C GLN A 119 2.75 3.89 -9.65
N VAL A 120 3.38 5.01 -9.25
CA VAL A 120 4.59 5.52 -9.92
C VAL A 120 5.72 4.48 -9.89
N SER A 121 5.91 3.81 -8.76
CA SER A 121 6.95 2.79 -8.63
C SER A 121 6.72 1.58 -9.53
N ILE A 122 5.48 1.11 -9.68
CA ILE A 122 5.12 0.02 -10.60
C ILE A 122 5.36 0.43 -12.06
N ILE A 123 4.90 1.63 -12.44
CA ILE A 123 5.06 2.18 -13.78
C ILE A 123 6.55 2.32 -14.13
N SER A 124 7.36 2.82 -13.18
CA SER A 124 8.82 2.96 -13.36
C SER A 124 9.50 1.61 -13.60
N GLN A 125 9.12 0.56 -12.86
CA GLN A 125 9.65 -0.78 -13.07
C GLN A 125 9.30 -1.36 -14.46
N LEU A 126 8.08 -1.10 -14.95
CA LEU A 126 7.66 -1.54 -16.29
C LEU A 126 8.37 -0.77 -17.40
N ALA A 127 8.62 0.53 -17.21
CA ALA A 127 9.28 1.38 -18.19
C ALA A 127 10.81 1.19 -18.23
N GLU A 128 11.41 0.55 -17.21
CA GLU A 128 12.87 0.41 -17.05
C GLU A 128 13.56 -0.23 -18.27
N LEU A 129 12.88 -1.14 -18.95
CA LEU A 129 13.46 -1.87 -20.09
C LEU A 129 13.57 -1.00 -21.36
N HIS A 130 12.57 -0.17 -21.66
CA HIS A 130 12.45 0.53 -22.94
C HIS A 130 12.41 2.05 -22.84
N HIS A 131 12.20 2.60 -21.64
CA HIS A 131 12.08 4.05 -21.34
C HIS A 131 11.04 4.79 -22.20
N ARG A 132 10.01 4.08 -22.70
CA ARG A 132 8.94 4.63 -23.55
C ARG A 132 7.73 4.93 -22.70
N ILE A 133 7.82 6.00 -21.96
CA ILE A 133 6.75 6.48 -21.07
C ILE A 133 6.39 7.93 -21.43
N CYS A 134 5.11 8.21 -21.48
CA CYS A 134 4.56 9.54 -21.61
C CYS A 134 3.59 9.78 -20.45
N VAL A 135 3.77 10.90 -19.77
CA VAL A 135 2.89 11.32 -18.67
C VAL A 135 2.18 12.59 -19.05
N VAL A 136 0.89 12.66 -18.74
CA VAL A 136 0.04 13.84 -18.92
C VAL A 136 -0.56 14.16 -17.58
N GLY A 137 -0.50 15.42 -17.18
CA GLY A 137 -1.03 15.90 -15.91
C GLY A 137 -1.18 17.39 -15.90
N ASP A 138 -1.95 17.92 -14.95
CA ASP A 138 -2.22 19.33 -14.75
C ASP A 138 -1.71 19.77 -13.38
N ASP A 139 -0.67 20.60 -13.36
CA ASP A 139 -0.07 21.11 -12.12
C ASP A 139 -1.06 21.95 -11.30
N TYR A 140 -2.05 22.57 -11.92
CA TYR A 140 -3.07 23.37 -11.23
C TYR A 140 -4.09 22.53 -10.46
N GLN A 141 -4.23 21.24 -10.78
CA GLN A 141 -5.11 20.33 -10.07
C GLN A 141 -4.44 19.65 -8.88
N SER A 142 -3.11 19.76 -8.76
CA SER A 142 -2.31 19.19 -7.66
C SER A 142 -2.57 19.87 -6.29
N ILE A 143 -3.48 20.84 -6.21
CA ILE A 143 -3.82 21.57 -4.97
C ILE A 143 -4.48 20.67 -3.91
N TYR A 144 -4.91 19.47 -4.27
CA TYR A 144 -5.59 18.53 -3.37
C TYR A 144 -4.72 17.33 -2.93
N SER A 145 -3.45 17.26 -3.35
CA SER A 145 -2.55 16.22 -2.88
C SER A 145 -1.80 16.68 -1.62
N PHE A 146 -2.42 16.45 -0.47
CA PHE A 146 -1.78 16.52 0.84
C PHE A 146 -1.62 15.14 1.42
#